data_d916ea4dbda31a1df45163841985434a
#
_entry.id   d916ea4dbda31a1df45163841985434a
#
_cell.length_a   1.000
_cell.length_b   1.000
_cell.length_c   1.000
_cell.angle_alpha   90.00
_cell.angle_beta   90.00
_cell.angle_gamma   90.00
#
_symmetry.space_group_name_H-M   'P 1'
#
loop_
_entity.id
_entity.type
_entity.pdbx_description
1 polymer ?
#
loop_
_entity_poly.entity_id
_entity_poly.type
_entity_poly.pdbx_seq_one_letter_code
_entity_poly.pdbx_strand_id
1 'polypeptide(L)'
;ALPEGFDTLVALQKDVMLHEAARSLSHERLQHHAALSPGLQAMLAAGLAIPAEAHARHLAAAESWRRRIDTLFDAHDVLLAPSTTGEAPTIDGTGDPLFCRAWSLLGLPCVHLPFARGAGGLPVGLQLVGRHGDDARLLAAAHWAHDLLRG
;
A
#
# COMPACT_ATOMS: atom_id res chain seq x y z
N ALA A 1 -17.73 4.50 -6.28
CA ALA A 1 -17.02 3.25 -6.62
C ALA A 1 -15.62 3.58 -7.15
N LEU A 2 -14.64 2.70 -6.94
CA LEU A 2 -13.31 2.85 -7.52
C LEU A 2 -13.38 2.70 -9.05
N PRO A 3 -12.50 3.38 -9.81
CA PRO A 3 -12.49 3.28 -11.27
C PRO A 3 -12.21 1.86 -11.75
N GLU A 4 -12.77 1.50 -12.91
CA GLU A 4 -12.52 0.22 -13.57
C GLU A 4 -11.03 -0.02 -13.79
N GLY A 5 -10.57 -1.25 -13.54
CA GLY A 5 -9.17 -1.67 -13.62
C GLY A 5 -8.31 -1.30 -12.40
N PHE A 6 -8.89 -0.75 -11.32
CA PHE A 6 -8.15 -0.42 -10.11
C PHE A 6 -7.41 -1.62 -9.49
N ASP A 7 -7.94 -2.81 -9.64
CA ASP A 7 -7.34 -4.07 -9.20
C ASP A 7 -5.98 -4.36 -9.85
N THR A 8 -5.74 -3.83 -11.06
CA THR A 8 -4.45 -3.96 -11.76
C THR A 8 -3.29 -3.30 -11.00
N LEU A 9 -3.59 -2.33 -10.11
CA LEU A 9 -2.58 -1.64 -9.30
C LEU A 9 -1.84 -2.57 -8.33
N VAL A 10 -2.44 -3.68 -7.94
CA VAL A 10 -1.80 -4.67 -7.05
C VAL A 10 -0.58 -5.29 -7.71
N ALA A 11 -0.71 -5.73 -8.96
CA ALA A 11 0.41 -6.27 -9.74
C ALA A 11 1.43 -5.18 -10.09
N LEU A 12 0.96 -4.00 -10.49
CA LEU A 12 1.80 -2.85 -10.83
C LEU A 12 2.68 -2.45 -9.64
N GLN A 13 2.09 -2.35 -8.45
CA GLN A 13 2.82 -2.03 -7.22
C GLN A 13 3.90 -3.07 -6.91
N LYS A 14 3.58 -4.34 -7.08
CA LYS A 14 4.53 -5.44 -6.85
C LYS A 14 5.76 -5.30 -7.75
N ASP A 15 5.56 -5.05 -9.02
CA ASP A 15 6.66 -4.92 -9.99
C ASP A 15 7.52 -3.68 -9.71
N VAL A 16 6.91 -2.54 -9.41
CA VAL A 16 7.63 -1.31 -9.01
C VAL A 16 8.46 -1.59 -7.76
N MET A 17 7.85 -2.14 -6.72
CA MET A 17 8.50 -2.45 -5.44
C MET A 17 9.68 -3.41 -5.63
N LEU A 18 9.51 -4.49 -6.39
CA LEU A 18 10.56 -5.48 -6.63
C LEU A 18 11.77 -4.85 -7.34
N HIS A 19 11.51 -4.07 -8.40
CA HIS A 19 12.56 -3.39 -9.16
C HIS A 19 13.35 -2.40 -8.30
N GLU A 20 12.65 -1.61 -7.51
CA GLU A 20 13.27 -0.60 -6.62
C GLU A 20 14.01 -1.26 -5.46
N ALA A 21 13.44 -2.27 -4.81
CA ALA A 21 14.08 -3.02 -3.74
C ALA A 21 15.40 -3.66 -4.19
N ALA A 22 15.42 -4.26 -5.39
CA ALA A 22 16.63 -4.88 -5.92
C ALA A 22 17.80 -3.89 -6.14
N ARG A 23 17.48 -2.61 -6.34
CA ARG A 23 18.46 -1.52 -6.49
C ARG A 23 18.82 -0.89 -5.15
N SER A 24 17.83 -0.61 -4.33
CA SER A 24 18.04 0.01 -3.00
C SER A 24 18.86 -0.90 -2.08
N LEU A 25 18.66 -2.22 -2.18
CA LEU A 25 19.39 -3.22 -1.40
C LEU A 25 20.57 -3.82 -2.19
N SER A 26 21.16 -3.04 -3.10
CA SER A 26 22.29 -3.51 -3.92
C SER A 26 23.52 -3.84 -3.08
N HIS A 27 23.81 -3.06 -2.03
CA HIS A 27 24.93 -3.32 -1.13
C HIS A 27 24.76 -4.65 -0.40
N GLU A 28 23.62 -4.86 0.24
CA GLU A 28 23.30 -6.09 0.97
C GLU A 28 23.32 -7.31 0.05
N ARG A 29 22.77 -7.16 -1.14
CA ARG A 29 22.75 -8.23 -2.15
C ARG A 29 24.14 -8.60 -2.63
N LEU A 30 25.04 -7.63 -2.83
CA LEU A 30 26.38 -7.87 -3.39
C LEU A 30 27.40 -8.24 -2.33
N GLN A 31 27.34 -7.66 -1.14
CA GLN A 31 28.35 -7.82 -0.10
C GLN A 31 27.91 -8.79 1.01
N HIS A 32 26.60 -8.98 1.22
CA HIS A 32 26.06 -9.73 2.34
C HIS A 32 24.99 -10.76 1.92
N HIS A 33 25.07 -11.26 0.68
CA HIS A 33 24.05 -12.15 0.10
C HIS A 33 23.71 -13.35 1.01
N ALA A 34 24.71 -13.99 1.60
CA ALA A 34 24.53 -15.15 2.48
C ALA A 34 23.79 -14.83 3.79
N ALA A 35 23.74 -13.56 4.20
CA ALA A 35 23.01 -13.12 5.38
C ALA A 35 21.53 -12.79 5.09
N LEU A 36 21.15 -12.70 3.82
CA LEU A 36 19.76 -12.46 3.44
C LEU A 36 18.93 -13.74 3.57
N SER A 37 17.67 -13.61 4.01
CA SER A 37 16.75 -14.74 4.00
C SER A 37 16.49 -15.24 2.56
N PRO A 38 16.21 -16.56 2.37
CA PRO A 38 15.90 -17.08 1.04
C PRO A 38 14.77 -16.35 0.32
N GLY A 39 13.73 -15.92 1.08
CA GLY A 39 12.62 -15.14 0.53
C GLY A 39 13.06 -13.78 -0.01
N LEU A 40 13.94 -13.07 0.72
CA LEU A 40 14.46 -11.78 0.28
C LEU A 40 15.39 -11.96 -0.95
N GLN A 41 16.24 -12.98 -0.95
CA GLN A 41 17.09 -13.29 -2.10
C GLN A 41 16.25 -13.52 -3.37
N ALA A 42 15.19 -14.34 -3.28
CA ALA A 42 14.28 -14.60 -4.39
C ALA A 42 13.54 -13.32 -4.85
N MET A 43 13.10 -12.50 -3.92
CA MET A 43 12.46 -11.20 -4.21
C MET A 43 13.40 -10.25 -4.96
N LEU A 44 14.64 -10.11 -4.53
CA LEU A 44 15.65 -9.26 -5.17
C LEU A 44 16.03 -9.79 -6.57
N ALA A 45 16.13 -11.12 -6.73
CA ALA A 45 16.38 -11.74 -8.03
C ALA A 45 15.23 -11.46 -9.02
N ALA A 46 13.98 -11.57 -8.58
CA ALA A 46 12.81 -11.22 -9.39
C ALA A 46 12.83 -9.72 -9.78
N GLY A 47 13.21 -8.84 -8.87
CA GLY A 47 13.32 -7.41 -9.15
C GLY A 47 14.40 -7.05 -10.18
N LEU A 48 15.53 -7.77 -10.17
CA LEU A 48 16.58 -7.60 -11.17
C LEU A 48 16.14 -8.04 -12.58
N ALA A 49 15.23 -9.00 -12.67
CA ALA A 49 14.69 -9.46 -13.94
C ALA A 49 13.73 -8.46 -14.61
N ILE A 50 13.26 -7.45 -13.89
CA ILE A 50 12.37 -6.42 -14.44
C ILE A 50 13.23 -5.38 -15.18
N PRO A 51 13.07 -5.24 -16.53
CA PRO A 51 13.82 -4.26 -17.30
C PRO A 51 13.53 -2.81 -16.88
N ALA A 52 14.52 -1.93 -16.99
CA ALA A 52 14.36 -0.51 -16.65
C ALA A 52 13.24 0.18 -17.46
N GLU A 53 13.09 -0.20 -18.73
CA GLU A 53 12.00 0.31 -19.57
C GLU A 53 10.61 -0.12 -19.09
N ALA A 54 10.48 -1.38 -18.59
CA ALA A 54 9.25 -1.85 -18.00
C ALA A 54 8.92 -1.05 -16.72
N HIS A 55 9.92 -0.85 -15.86
CA HIS A 55 9.78 -0.03 -14.67
C HIS A 55 9.34 1.41 -15.00
N ALA A 56 9.95 2.05 -16.01
CA ALA A 56 9.55 3.38 -16.46
C ALA A 56 8.08 3.42 -16.94
N ARG A 57 7.64 2.40 -17.68
CA ARG A 57 6.22 2.27 -18.06
C ARG A 57 5.30 2.10 -16.84
N HIS A 58 5.72 1.32 -15.85
CA HIS A 58 4.95 1.12 -14.61
C HIS A 58 4.81 2.43 -13.82
N LEU A 59 5.87 3.24 -13.71
CA LEU A 59 5.79 4.55 -13.07
C LEU A 59 4.86 5.52 -13.81
N ALA A 60 4.92 5.54 -15.15
CA ALA A 60 4.01 6.36 -15.96
C ALA A 60 2.54 5.92 -15.79
N ALA A 61 2.28 4.61 -15.69
CA ALA A 61 0.96 4.09 -15.41
C ALA A 61 0.49 4.49 -14.00
N ALA A 62 1.35 4.39 -12.98
CA ALA A 62 1.02 4.82 -11.62
C ALA A 62 0.67 6.32 -11.57
N GLU A 63 1.40 7.17 -12.28
CA GLU A 63 1.11 8.60 -12.37
C GLU A 63 -0.23 8.88 -13.07
N SER A 64 -0.56 8.13 -14.12
CA SER A 64 -1.87 8.22 -14.76
C SER A 64 -3.00 7.81 -13.81
N TRP A 65 -2.79 6.74 -13.04
CA TRP A 65 -3.73 6.30 -12.02
C TRP A 65 -3.90 7.31 -10.89
N ARG A 66 -2.82 7.96 -10.44
CA ARG A 66 -2.90 9.02 -9.41
C ARG A 66 -3.86 10.12 -9.86
N ARG A 67 -3.73 10.62 -11.10
CA ARG A 67 -4.65 11.63 -11.63
C ARG A 67 -6.10 11.16 -11.69
N ARG A 68 -6.35 9.89 -12.05
CA ARG A 68 -7.71 9.32 -12.08
C ARG A 68 -8.32 9.21 -10.68
N ILE A 69 -7.54 8.76 -9.70
CA ILE A 69 -8.00 8.65 -8.32
C ILE A 69 -8.21 10.03 -7.69
N ASP A 70 -7.38 11.00 -8.04
CA ASP A 70 -7.48 12.36 -7.52
C ASP A 70 -8.85 12.99 -7.80
N THR A 71 -9.48 12.68 -8.95
CA THR A 71 -10.83 13.18 -9.28
C THR A 71 -11.94 12.66 -8.34
N LEU A 72 -11.72 11.57 -7.61
CA LEU A 72 -12.70 11.10 -6.62
C LEU A 72 -12.85 12.06 -5.45
N PHE A 73 -11.77 12.78 -5.13
CA PHE A 73 -11.75 13.76 -4.05
C PHE A 73 -12.41 15.10 -4.41
N ASP A 74 -12.89 15.27 -5.63
CA ASP A 74 -13.74 16.42 -5.98
C ASP A 74 -15.16 16.29 -5.38
N ALA A 75 -15.59 15.06 -5.11
CA ALA A 75 -16.89 14.74 -4.53
C ALA A 75 -16.82 14.08 -3.13
N HIS A 76 -15.63 13.71 -2.66
CA HIS A 76 -15.43 12.99 -1.41
C HIS A 76 -14.23 13.57 -0.65
N ASP A 77 -14.39 13.78 0.66
CA ASP A 77 -13.29 14.24 1.52
C ASP A 77 -12.24 13.18 1.75
N VAL A 78 -12.67 11.93 1.90
CA VAL A 78 -11.83 10.75 2.09
C VAL A 78 -12.45 9.53 1.43
N LEU A 79 -11.63 8.54 1.13
CA LEU A 79 -12.09 7.20 0.76
C LEU A 79 -11.96 6.28 1.96
N LEU A 80 -12.90 5.34 2.10
CA LEU A 80 -12.92 4.37 3.18
C LEU A 80 -12.61 2.98 2.62
N ALA A 81 -11.67 2.28 3.24
CA ALA A 81 -11.29 0.93 2.88
C ALA A 81 -11.01 0.07 4.12
N PRO A 82 -11.03 -1.26 4.04
CA PRO A 82 -10.43 -2.09 5.06
C PRO A 82 -8.92 -1.79 5.18
N SER A 83 -8.37 -1.88 6.40
CA SER A 83 -6.92 -1.73 6.59
C SER A 83 -6.16 -3.00 6.24
N THR A 84 -6.76 -4.15 6.51
CA THR A 84 -6.18 -5.48 6.31
C THR A 84 -7.25 -6.47 5.86
N THR A 85 -6.85 -7.66 5.44
CA THR A 85 -7.77 -8.74 5.04
C THR A 85 -8.47 -9.40 6.23
N GLY A 86 -8.10 -9.05 7.45
CA GLY A 86 -8.67 -9.60 8.68
C GLY A 86 -7.83 -9.27 9.90
N GLU A 87 -7.88 -10.12 10.91
CA GLU A 87 -7.03 -10.02 12.10
C GLU A 87 -5.55 -10.25 11.77
N ALA A 88 -4.66 -9.83 12.69
CA ALA A 88 -3.24 -10.10 12.59
C ALA A 88 -3.00 -11.62 12.42
N PRO A 89 -2.16 -12.05 11.49
CA PRO A 89 -1.80 -13.45 11.33
C PRO A 89 -0.96 -13.94 12.52
N THR A 90 -0.71 -15.24 12.57
CA THR A 90 0.27 -15.81 13.49
C THR A 90 1.66 -15.26 13.21
N ILE A 91 2.59 -15.44 14.18
CA ILE A 91 3.97 -14.93 14.09
C ILE A 91 4.76 -15.47 12.89
N ASP A 92 4.30 -16.56 12.30
CA ASP A 92 4.95 -17.20 11.15
C ASP A 92 4.67 -16.48 9.82
N GLY A 93 3.80 -15.46 9.83
CA GLY A 93 3.42 -14.70 8.62
C GLY A 93 3.30 -13.20 8.87
N THR A 94 3.43 -12.43 7.81
CA THR A 94 3.30 -10.96 7.83
C THR A 94 1.93 -10.45 7.38
N GLY A 95 1.02 -11.35 6.99
CA GLY A 95 -0.27 -11.01 6.40
C GLY A 95 -0.18 -10.56 4.94
N ASP A 96 -1.35 -10.29 4.36
CA ASP A 96 -1.45 -9.80 2.98
C ASP A 96 -1.62 -8.27 2.98
N PRO A 97 -0.71 -7.51 2.34
CA PRO A 97 -0.81 -6.06 2.23
C PRO A 97 -1.77 -5.58 1.14
N LEU A 98 -2.73 -6.40 0.71
CA LEU A 98 -3.64 -6.14 -0.41
C LEU A 98 -4.22 -4.72 -0.39
N PHE A 99 -4.78 -4.31 0.75
CA PHE A 99 -5.43 -3.01 0.89
C PHE A 99 -4.47 -1.82 1.03
N CYS A 100 -3.16 -2.05 1.16
CA CYS A 100 -2.16 -0.99 1.24
C CYS A 100 -1.43 -0.75 -0.09
N ARG A 101 -1.38 -1.74 -0.97
CA ARG A 101 -0.55 -1.74 -2.17
C ARG A 101 -0.84 -0.56 -3.11
N ALA A 102 -2.11 -0.38 -3.48
CA ALA A 102 -2.51 0.66 -4.41
C ALA A 102 -2.21 2.05 -3.85
N TRP A 103 -2.58 2.30 -2.61
CA TRP A 103 -2.37 3.61 -1.98
C TRP A 103 -0.89 3.95 -1.83
N SER A 104 -0.05 2.98 -1.46
CA SER A 104 1.41 3.15 -1.40
C SER A 104 2.00 3.48 -2.77
N LEU A 105 1.59 2.76 -3.82
CA LEU A 105 2.05 3.04 -5.19
C LEU A 105 1.67 4.45 -5.66
N LEU A 106 0.44 4.87 -5.34
CA LEU A 106 -0.09 6.17 -5.73
C LEU A 106 0.40 7.31 -4.83
N GLY A 107 1.07 7.00 -3.71
CA GLY A 107 1.56 8.00 -2.75
C GLY A 107 0.44 8.74 -2.02
N LEU A 108 -0.71 8.08 -1.84
CA LEU A 108 -1.83 8.68 -1.11
C LEU A 108 -1.63 8.53 0.40
N PRO A 109 -1.92 9.56 1.19
CA PRO A 109 -1.86 9.48 2.64
C PRO A 109 -2.97 8.58 3.16
N CYS A 110 -2.65 7.77 4.17
CA CYS A 110 -3.57 6.83 4.80
C CYS A 110 -3.51 6.93 6.32
N VAL A 111 -4.67 6.84 6.97
CA VAL A 111 -4.79 6.74 8.43
C VAL A 111 -5.60 5.51 8.79
N HIS A 112 -5.05 4.65 9.66
CA HIS A 112 -5.77 3.52 10.23
C HIS A 112 -6.52 3.96 11.50
N LEU A 113 -7.79 3.58 11.60
CA LEU A 113 -8.61 3.75 12.80
C LEU A 113 -9.02 2.38 13.33
N PRO A 114 -8.74 2.06 14.61
CA PRO A 114 -9.26 0.87 15.24
C PRO A 114 -10.80 0.98 15.32
N PHE A 115 -11.51 -0.04 14.84
CA PHE A 115 -12.96 0.01 14.72
C PHE A 115 -13.65 -1.10 15.51
N ALA A 116 -13.14 -2.34 15.42
CA ALA A 116 -13.79 -3.51 15.99
C ALA A 116 -12.78 -4.57 16.44
N ARG A 117 -13.30 -5.70 16.89
CA ARG A 117 -12.52 -6.93 17.07
C ARG A 117 -13.04 -7.99 16.11
N GLY A 118 -12.14 -8.77 15.54
CA GLY A 118 -12.48 -9.90 14.70
C GLY A 118 -12.90 -11.13 15.53
N ALA A 119 -13.13 -12.24 14.84
CA ALA A 119 -13.61 -13.48 15.44
C ALA A 119 -12.63 -14.09 16.47
N GLY A 120 -11.33 -13.88 16.30
CA GLY A 120 -10.27 -14.28 17.23
C GLY A 120 -10.06 -13.31 18.40
N GLY A 121 -10.81 -12.20 18.44
CA GLY A 121 -10.71 -11.17 19.46
C GLY A 121 -9.60 -10.14 19.25
N LEU A 122 -8.83 -10.24 18.15
CA LEU A 122 -7.79 -9.28 17.82
C LEU A 122 -8.38 -8.02 17.15
N PRO A 123 -7.69 -6.86 17.25
CA PRO A 123 -8.17 -5.63 16.65
C PRO A 123 -8.27 -5.74 15.12
N VAL A 124 -9.33 -5.16 14.56
CA VAL A 124 -9.49 -4.88 13.14
C VAL A 124 -9.86 -3.41 12.96
N GLY A 125 -9.55 -2.83 11.81
CA GLY A 125 -9.77 -1.41 11.62
C GLY A 125 -10.13 -1.00 10.22
N LEU A 126 -10.52 0.26 10.13
CA LEU A 126 -10.80 0.98 8.91
C LEU A 126 -9.57 1.78 8.48
N GLN A 127 -9.41 1.97 7.20
CA GLN A 127 -8.41 2.85 6.61
C GLN A 127 -9.11 4.01 5.93
N LEU A 128 -8.76 5.22 6.33
CA LEU A 128 -9.11 6.44 5.62
C LEU A 128 -7.97 6.76 4.66
N VAL A 129 -8.31 7.04 3.41
CA VAL A 129 -7.36 7.44 2.37
C VAL A 129 -7.69 8.86 1.95
N GLY A 130 -6.68 9.73 1.96
CA GLY A 130 -6.83 11.13 1.58
C GLY A 130 -6.27 11.44 0.19
N ARG A 131 -6.57 12.64 -0.31
CA ARG A 131 -6.00 13.19 -1.54
C ARG A 131 -4.47 13.27 -1.43
N HIS A 132 -3.78 13.06 -2.51
CA HIS A 132 -2.32 13.17 -2.58
C HIS A 132 -1.85 14.55 -2.08
N GLY A 133 -0.96 14.55 -1.09
CA GLY A 133 -0.39 15.77 -0.50
C GLY A 133 -1.32 16.55 0.44
N ASP A 134 -2.52 16.04 0.76
CA ASP A 134 -3.47 16.68 1.68
C ASP A 134 -3.59 15.93 3.02
N ASP A 135 -2.44 15.68 3.64
CA ASP A 135 -2.32 14.97 4.92
C ASP A 135 -3.08 15.68 6.04
N ALA A 136 -3.05 17.02 6.05
CA ALA A 136 -3.73 17.81 7.09
C ALA A 136 -5.24 17.59 7.08
N ARG A 137 -5.87 17.57 5.90
CA ARG A 137 -7.30 17.31 5.75
C ARG A 137 -7.66 15.88 6.15
N LEU A 138 -6.81 14.91 5.74
CA LEU A 138 -6.99 13.51 6.14
C LEU A 138 -6.92 13.35 7.66
N LEU A 139 -5.95 13.98 8.33
CA LEU A 139 -5.82 13.91 9.79
C LEU A 139 -7.02 14.55 10.51
N ALA A 140 -7.55 15.66 10.00
CA ALA A 140 -8.76 16.28 10.54
C ALA A 140 -9.98 15.36 10.39
N ALA A 141 -10.16 14.74 9.22
CA ALA A 141 -11.23 13.77 8.99
C ALA A 141 -11.08 12.52 9.86
N ALA A 142 -9.84 12.03 10.04
CA ALA A 142 -9.55 10.89 10.89
C ALA A 142 -9.85 11.18 12.38
N HIS A 143 -9.52 12.38 12.86
CA HIS A 143 -9.85 12.80 14.22
C HIS A 143 -11.36 12.82 14.44
N TRP A 144 -12.10 13.46 13.55
CA TRP A 144 -13.56 13.47 13.60
C TRP A 144 -14.16 12.06 13.58
N ALA A 145 -13.69 11.19 12.67
CA ALA A 145 -14.17 9.81 12.58
C ALA A 145 -13.85 8.99 13.83
N HIS A 146 -12.64 9.18 14.40
CA HIS A 146 -12.23 8.52 15.64
C HIS A 146 -13.14 8.90 16.82
N ASP A 147 -13.53 10.17 16.95
CA ASP A 147 -14.43 10.63 18.02
C ASP A 147 -15.81 10.00 17.88
N LEU A 148 -16.33 9.89 16.66
CA LEU A 148 -17.60 9.19 16.39
C LEU A 148 -17.56 7.69 16.75
N LEU A 149 -16.42 7.03 16.55
CA LEU A 149 -16.28 5.60 16.86
C LEU A 149 -16.12 5.30 18.34
N ARG A 150 -15.86 6.32 19.17
CA ARG A 150 -15.69 6.20 20.63
C ARG A 150 -16.94 6.58 21.44
N GLY A 151 -17.86 7.32 20.83
CA GLY A 151 -19.14 7.73 21.47
C GLY A 151 -20.18 6.65 21.45
#